data_8b05b9894f855abae83ef1c3c51ba9b7
#
_entry.id   8b05b9894f855abae83ef1c3c51ba9b7
#
_cell.length_a   1.000
_cell.length_b   1.000
_cell.length_c   1.000
_cell.angle_alpha   90.00
_cell.angle_beta   90.00
_cell.angle_gamma   90.00
#
_symmetry.space_group_name_H-M   'P 1'
#
loop_
_entity.id
_entity.type
_entity.pdbx_description
1 polymer ?
#
loop_
_entity_poly.entity_id
_entity_poly.type
_entity_poly.pdbx_seq_one_letter_code
_entity_poly.pdbx_strand_id
1 'polypeptide(L)'
;MKAVSLICKPAALALTLALAGCGGLLKSDYHTPATQAPAAWSHGAGADAPANALAAGGAWWRNFNDPALDGLVDGALARNNDLAAAAIRVRRAQLQAGLAQDQLIPQLSGTGNVTRTRNLRGEREITRTNSAELSIGYEVDLWGKLSRQLDAAEWEALASEQDRQSSALSLVGTTATLYWQTAFINQRIASSLESIAYARKTQDLVRAQYAAGGASALELAEAEQTVASQQAAHALLVQQRVEYVNALTILFDGPPDRVMADPQRLPQYPLPQAREGVPAELLGRRPDLRAAELRLRESLSNIDAARASFYPTLNLTGALGSTSPTLSNVLQNPVGTLTGALTLPFLQFNRLNLNLKVSRTDFDERVVSFRQALYQAMADVENALSNRTQLRLQAEQLEASLKAAREAERLYEVRYRAGSVSLRFWLDAQEKRRTAEIARDENALNRLVNQVKVYQALGGDDLAGGGVNGG
;
A
#
# COMPACT_ATOMS: atom_id res chain seq x y z
N MET A 1 26.26 -38.05 -55.44
CA MET A 1 25.47 -37.02 -54.72
C MET A 1 24.33 -37.58 -53.84
N LYS A 2 24.26 -38.86 -53.50
CA LYS A 2 23.20 -39.43 -52.61
C LYS A 2 23.62 -39.75 -51.18
N ALA A 3 24.90 -39.67 -50.83
CA ALA A 3 25.40 -40.04 -49.51
C ALA A 3 25.47 -38.87 -48.51
N VAL A 4 25.46 -37.61 -48.96
CA VAL A 4 25.52 -36.40 -48.09
C VAL A 4 24.18 -36.08 -47.47
N SER A 5 23.06 -36.49 -48.06
CA SER A 5 21.71 -36.15 -47.54
C SER A 5 21.26 -37.02 -46.32
N LEU A 6 21.91 -38.17 -46.08
CA LEU A 6 21.52 -39.05 -44.95
C LEU A 6 22.19 -38.69 -43.63
N ILE A 7 23.33 -38.01 -43.66
CA ILE A 7 24.10 -37.62 -42.44
C ILE A 7 23.62 -36.29 -41.90
N CYS A 8 23.03 -35.41 -42.73
CA CYS A 8 22.51 -34.09 -42.24
C CYS A 8 21.24 -34.18 -41.36
N LYS A 9 20.42 -35.24 -41.52
CA LYS A 9 19.16 -35.34 -40.74
C LYS A 9 19.39 -35.64 -39.23
N PRO A 10 20.25 -36.63 -38.85
CA PRO A 10 20.48 -36.86 -37.44
C PRO A 10 21.35 -35.76 -36.75
N ALA A 11 22.24 -35.11 -37.53
CA ALA A 11 23.04 -33.99 -37.00
C ALA A 11 22.15 -32.74 -36.78
N ALA A 12 21.20 -32.46 -37.65
CA ALA A 12 20.24 -31.41 -37.44
C ALA A 12 19.30 -31.67 -36.25
N LEU A 13 18.84 -32.91 -36.07
CA LEU A 13 18.02 -33.33 -34.93
C LEU A 13 18.79 -33.31 -33.61
N ALA A 14 20.04 -33.70 -33.60
CA ALA A 14 20.92 -33.62 -32.43
C ALA A 14 21.26 -32.16 -32.06
N LEU A 15 21.39 -31.27 -33.06
CA LEU A 15 21.63 -29.85 -32.84
C LEU A 15 20.37 -29.16 -32.30
N THR A 16 19.16 -29.52 -32.74
CA THR A 16 17.91 -29.01 -32.22
C THR A 16 17.64 -29.50 -30.80
N LEU A 17 17.98 -30.74 -30.45
CA LEU A 17 17.86 -31.27 -29.07
C LEU A 17 18.90 -30.66 -28.11
N ALA A 18 20.10 -30.37 -28.57
CA ALA A 18 21.15 -29.69 -27.80
C ALA A 18 20.78 -28.19 -27.56
N LEU A 19 20.14 -27.54 -28.50
CA LEU A 19 19.68 -26.15 -28.38
C LEU A 19 18.49 -25.98 -27.42
N ALA A 20 17.61 -26.98 -27.32
CA ALA A 20 16.44 -26.91 -26.46
C ALA A 20 16.76 -27.05 -24.95
N GLY A 21 17.95 -27.56 -24.57
CA GLY A 21 18.32 -27.83 -23.17
C GLY A 21 19.15 -26.77 -22.47
N CYS A 22 19.74 -25.80 -23.20
CA CYS A 22 20.74 -24.90 -22.63
C CYS A 22 20.13 -23.73 -21.79
N GLY A 23 18.92 -23.32 -22.06
CA GLY A 23 18.27 -22.17 -21.35
C GLY A 23 17.94 -22.44 -19.86
N GLY A 24 17.76 -23.71 -19.49
CA GLY A 24 17.49 -24.12 -18.10
C GLY A 24 18.71 -24.16 -17.18
N LEU A 25 19.94 -24.29 -17.77
CA LEU A 25 21.18 -24.45 -17.00
C LEU A 25 21.65 -23.19 -16.25
N LEU A 26 21.13 -21.99 -16.64
CA LEU A 26 21.51 -20.70 -16.04
C LEU A 26 20.49 -20.19 -15.07
N LYS A 27 19.33 -20.89 -14.87
CA LYS A 27 18.30 -20.50 -13.93
C LYS A 27 18.73 -20.84 -12.51
N SER A 28 18.72 -19.84 -11.63
CA SER A 28 18.98 -20.02 -10.20
C SER A 28 17.72 -20.49 -9.48
N ASP A 29 17.87 -21.42 -8.54
CA ASP A 29 16.79 -21.80 -7.64
C ASP A 29 16.58 -20.70 -6.58
N TYR A 30 15.34 -20.30 -6.40
CA TYR A 30 15.00 -19.35 -5.35
C TYR A 30 14.89 -20.06 -4.01
N HIS A 31 15.58 -19.52 -3.02
CA HIS A 31 15.43 -19.90 -1.62
C HIS A 31 15.03 -18.68 -0.81
N THR A 32 13.96 -18.83 -0.02
CA THR A 32 13.55 -17.77 0.91
C THR A 32 14.70 -17.46 1.87
N PRO A 33 15.09 -16.19 2.04
CA PRO A 33 16.17 -15.82 2.95
C PRO A 33 15.92 -16.35 4.36
N ALA A 34 16.96 -16.83 5.02
CA ALA A 34 16.86 -17.29 6.39
C ALA A 34 16.40 -16.13 7.30
N THR A 35 15.30 -16.35 8.01
CA THR A 35 14.70 -15.41 8.96
C THR A 35 14.47 -16.08 10.30
N GLN A 36 14.54 -15.31 11.37
CA GLN A 36 14.23 -15.79 12.71
C GLN A 36 12.80 -15.31 13.06
N ALA A 37 11.84 -16.22 12.99
CA ALA A 37 10.48 -15.97 13.45
C ALA A 37 10.27 -16.68 14.80
N PRO A 38 9.70 -16.00 15.82
CA PRO A 38 9.31 -16.67 17.07
C PRO A 38 8.19 -17.68 16.80
N ALA A 39 8.09 -18.70 17.66
CA ALA A 39 7.06 -19.75 17.50
C ALA A 39 5.64 -19.25 17.81
N ALA A 40 5.51 -18.22 18.66
CA ALA A 40 4.24 -17.63 19.08
C ALA A 40 4.42 -16.13 19.36
N TRP A 41 3.30 -15.41 19.39
CA TRP A 41 3.26 -14.00 19.81
C TRP A 41 3.45 -13.90 21.32
N SER A 42 4.29 -12.97 21.77
CA SER A 42 4.55 -12.74 23.21
C SER A 42 3.33 -12.15 23.93
N HIS A 43 2.51 -11.36 23.19
CA HIS A 43 1.31 -10.71 23.71
C HIS A 43 0.02 -11.26 23.09
N GLY A 44 0.09 -12.42 22.43
CA GLY A 44 -1.06 -13.12 21.89
C GLY A 44 -1.93 -13.74 22.99
N ALA A 45 -3.19 -14.07 22.65
CA ALA A 45 -4.11 -14.74 23.57
C ALA A 45 -3.68 -16.19 23.89
N GLY A 46 -2.72 -16.75 23.14
CA GLY A 46 -2.22 -18.12 23.34
C GLY A 46 -3.34 -19.17 23.29
N ALA A 47 -3.33 -20.11 24.26
CA ALA A 47 -4.36 -21.14 24.41
C ALA A 47 -5.74 -20.58 24.81
N ASP A 48 -5.80 -19.37 25.33
CA ASP A 48 -7.05 -18.68 25.74
C ASP A 48 -7.73 -17.95 24.55
N ALA A 49 -7.25 -18.15 23.32
CA ALA A 49 -7.90 -17.59 22.14
C ALA A 49 -9.33 -18.14 22.04
N PRO A 50 -10.36 -17.26 21.98
CA PRO A 50 -11.73 -17.72 21.95
C PRO A 50 -12.00 -18.54 20.69
N ALA A 51 -12.73 -19.66 20.85
CA ALA A 51 -13.05 -20.59 19.76
C ALA A 51 -13.82 -19.93 18.59
N ASN A 52 -14.45 -18.78 18.83
CA ASN A 52 -15.19 -17.97 17.87
C ASN A 52 -14.42 -16.75 17.36
N ALA A 53 -13.08 -16.69 17.54
CA ALA A 53 -12.29 -15.64 16.94
C ALA A 53 -12.45 -15.63 15.42
N LEU A 54 -12.82 -14.45 14.88
CA LEU A 54 -13.10 -14.27 13.47
C LEU A 54 -11.79 -14.28 12.67
N ALA A 55 -11.81 -14.86 11.46
CA ALA A 55 -10.69 -14.78 10.55
C ALA A 55 -10.39 -13.30 10.27
N ALA A 56 -9.10 -12.95 10.16
CA ALA A 56 -8.71 -11.60 9.78
C ALA A 56 -8.93 -11.34 8.28
N GLY A 57 -9.68 -12.23 7.60
CA GLY A 57 -9.80 -12.32 6.18
C GLY A 57 -11.01 -11.65 5.54
N GLY A 58 -10.89 -11.34 4.26
CA GLY A 58 -11.96 -10.77 3.45
C GLY A 58 -12.38 -9.38 3.92
N ALA A 59 -13.67 -9.16 4.02
CA ALA A 59 -14.26 -7.90 4.48
C ALA A 59 -14.28 -7.80 6.02
N TRP A 60 -13.10 -7.84 6.67
CA TRP A 60 -12.95 -7.86 8.13
C TRP A 60 -13.64 -6.67 8.84
N TRP A 61 -13.83 -5.53 8.17
CA TRP A 61 -14.55 -4.37 8.72
C TRP A 61 -16.01 -4.67 9.04
N ARG A 62 -16.62 -5.64 8.35
CA ARG A 62 -17.99 -6.10 8.63
C ARG A 62 -18.14 -6.79 9.98
N ASN A 63 -17.04 -7.25 10.58
CA ASN A 63 -17.01 -7.81 11.92
C ASN A 63 -17.41 -6.78 13.00
N PHE A 64 -17.35 -5.50 12.69
CA PHE A 64 -17.83 -4.43 13.58
C PHE A 64 -19.34 -4.29 13.58
N ASN A 65 -20.07 -4.98 12.70
CA ASN A 65 -21.54 -4.95 12.61
C ASN A 65 -22.10 -3.52 12.50
N ASP A 66 -21.45 -2.68 11.72
CA ASP A 66 -21.85 -1.29 11.47
C ASP A 66 -22.11 -1.08 9.96
N PRO A 67 -23.39 -1.12 9.53
CA PRO A 67 -23.73 -0.97 8.11
C PRO A 67 -23.33 0.38 7.51
N ALA A 68 -23.21 1.45 8.32
CA ALA A 68 -22.75 2.75 7.85
C ALA A 68 -21.24 2.72 7.55
N LEU A 69 -20.45 2.07 8.40
CA LEU A 69 -19.03 1.80 8.16
C LEU A 69 -18.85 0.93 6.92
N ASP A 70 -19.63 -0.15 6.78
CA ASP A 70 -19.57 -1.05 5.62
C ASP A 70 -19.77 -0.28 4.31
N GLY A 71 -20.82 0.53 4.24
CA GLY A 71 -21.12 1.33 3.06
C GLY A 71 -20.03 2.38 2.74
N LEU A 72 -19.40 2.95 3.78
CA LEU A 72 -18.27 3.87 3.61
C LEU A 72 -17.05 3.14 3.05
N VAL A 73 -16.67 2.01 3.63
CA VAL A 73 -15.49 1.25 3.17
C VAL A 73 -15.69 0.77 1.73
N ASP A 74 -16.86 0.20 1.41
CA ASP A 74 -17.17 -0.23 0.05
C ASP A 74 -17.13 0.95 -0.94
N GLY A 75 -17.65 2.12 -0.53
CA GLY A 75 -17.59 3.34 -1.32
C GLY A 75 -16.17 3.89 -1.52
N ALA A 76 -15.31 3.83 -0.49
CA ALA A 76 -13.91 4.24 -0.58
C ALA A 76 -13.13 3.31 -1.51
N LEU A 77 -13.28 1.99 -1.37
CA LEU A 77 -12.64 1.00 -2.23
C LEU A 77 -13.02 1.18 -3.72
N ALA A 78 -14.25 1.61 -3.99
CA ALA A 78 -14.73 1.80 -5.36
C ALA A 78 -14.27 3.13 -6.00
N ARG A 79 -13.93 4.16 -5.22
CA ARG A 79 -13.76 5.53 -5.73
C ARG A 79 -12.42 6.17 -5.39
N ASN A 80 -11.62 5.57 -4.52
CA ASN A 80 -10.38 6.20 -4.06
C ASN A 80 -9.35 6.34 -5.17
N ASN A 81 -8.80 7.55 -5.33
CA ASN A 81 -7.85 7.89 -6.38
C ASN A 81 -6.49 7.20 -6.21
N ASP A 82 -6.02 7.02 -4.98
CA ASP A 82 -4.75 6.33 -4.73
C ASP A 82 -4.85 4.85 -5.09
N LEU A 83 -5.99 4.22 -4.79
CA LEU A 83 -6.26 2.84 -5.18
C LEU A 83 -6.43 2.70 -6.69
N ALA A 84 -7.09 3.64 -7.34
CA ALA A 84 -7.18 3.71 -8.81
C ALA A 84 -5.80 3.87 -9.45
N ALA A 85 -4.94 4.74 -8.90
CA ALA A 85 -3.57 4.91 -9.34
C ALA A 85 -2.75 3.62 -9.14
N ALA A 86 -2.95 2.90 -8.02
CA ALA A 86 -2.32 1.60 -7.80
C ALA A 86 -2.75 0.57 -8.86
N ALA A 87 -4.04 0.50 -9.21
CA ALA A 87 -4.54 -0.37 -10.28
C ALA A 87 -3.93 -0.03 -11.66
N ILE A 88 -3.74 1.26 -11.94
CA ILE A 88 -3.05 1.71 -13.17
C ILE A 88 -1.56 1.28 -13.15
N ARG A 89 -0.88 1.31 -12.00
CA ARG A 89 0.49 0.81 -11.88
C ARG A 89 0.57 -0.70 -12.17
N VAL A 90 -0.38 -1.48 -11.66
CA VAL A 90 -0.50 -2.92 -11.98
C VAL A 90 -0.64 -3.10 -13.50
N ARG A 91 -1.58 -2.37 -14.13
CA ARG A 91 -1.77 -2.44 -15.58
C ARG A 91 -0.50 -2.06 -16.35
N ARG A 92 0.22 -1.04 -15.90
CA ARG A 92 1.51 -0.64 -16.48
C ARG A 92 2.55 -1.77 -16.37
N ALA A 93 2.68 -2.40 -15.18
CA ALA A 93 3.61 -3.49 -14.97
C ALA A 93 3.27 -4.71 -15.85
N GLN A 94 1.99 -5.06 -16.00
CA GLN A 94 1.53 -6.11 -16.93
C GLN A 94 1.87 -5.79 -18.40
N LEU A 95 1.72 -4.54 -18.83
CA LEU A 95 2.11 -4.12 -20.18
C LEU A 95 3.64 -4.18 -20.36
N GLN A 96 4.42 -3.87 -19.34
CA GLN A 96 5.89 -4.02 -19.36
C GLN A 96 6.31 -5.49 -19.47
N ALA A 97 5.62 -6.40 -18.78
CA ALA A 97 5.82 -7.84 -18.96
C ALA A 97 5.44 -8.27 -20.40
N GLY A 98 4.36 -7.74 -20.97
CA GLY A 98 4.00 -7.95 -22.37
C GLY A 98 5.07 -7.43 -23.35
N LEU A 99 5.69 -6.29 -23.08
CA LEU A 99 6.82 -5.78 -23.88
C LEU A 99 8.07 -6.67 -23.74
N ALA A 100 8.32 -7.25 -22.58
CA ALA A 100 9.40 -8.23 -22.42
C ALA A 100 9.09 -9.53 -23.14
N GLN A 101 7.85 -9.97 -23.15
CA GLN A 101 7.40 -11.12 -23.93
C GLN A 101 7.52 -10.88 -25.45
N ASP A 102 7.24 -9.66 -25.91
CA ASP A 102 7.38 -9.27 -27.32
C ASP A 102 8.82 -9.42 -27.83
N GLN A 103 9.84 -9.29 -26.96
CA GLN A 103 11.24 -9.52 -27.33
C GLN A 103 11.54 -10.98 -27.66
N LEU A 104 10.69 -11.92 -27.28
CA LEU A 104 10.83 -13.37 -27.54
C LEU A 104 10.23 -13.80 -28.90
N ILE A 105 9.58 -12.90 -29.61
CA ILE A 105 8.99 -13.17 -30.93
C ILE A 105 9.71 -12.37 -32.02
N PRO A 106 9.66 -12.83 -33.29
CA PRO A 106 10.25 -12.11 -34.40
C PRO A 106 9.64 -10.71 -34.60
N GLN A 107 10.51 -9.69 -34.71
CA GLN A 107 10.12 -8.28 -34.86
C GLN A 107 10.10 -7.88 -36.33
N LEU A 108 8.98 -7.40 -36.82
CA LEU A 108 8.80 -6.89 -38.16
C LEU A 108 9.03 -5.38 -38.23
N SER A 109 9.88 -4.93 -39.15
CA SER A 109 10.11 -3.50 -39.38
C SER A 109 10.11 -3.17 -40.87
N GLY A 110 9.73 -1.93 -41.17
CA GLY A 110 9.74 -1.42 -42.52
C GLY A 110 10.44 -0.06 -42.60
N THR A 111 11.36 0.11 -43.54
CA THR A 111 12.06 1.38 -43.73
C THR A 111 11.95 1.83 -45.20
N GLY A 112 11.81 3.14 -45.37
CA GLY A 112 11.86 3.80 -46.68
C GLY A 112 12.82 4.97 -46.62
N ASN A 113 13.82 5.00 -47.47
CA ASN A 113 14.81 6.06 -47.50
C ASN A 113 14.89 6.71 -48.89
N VAL A 114 14.95 8.03 -48.90
CA VAL A 114 15.20 8.83 -50.11
C VAL A 114 16.46 9.67 -49.83
N THR A 115 17.52 9.36 -50.52
CA THR A 115 18.82 9.99 -50.29
C THR A 115 19.27 10.71 -51.58
N ARG A 116 19.71 11.94 -51.44
CA ARG A 116 20.33 12.72 -52.51
C ARG A 116 21.68 13.22 -52.06
N THR A 117 22.74 12.68 -52.60
CA THR A 117 24.13 13.06 -52.30
C THR A 117 24.68 13.91 -53.42
N ARG A 118 25.40 14.98 -53.10
CA ARG A 118 26.12 15.83 -54.03
C ARG A 118 27.55 16.00 -53.55
N ASN A 119 28.51 15.73 -54.40
CA ASN A 119 29.91 16.03 -54.16
C ASN A 119 30.13 17.55 -54.23
N LEU A 120 30.72 18.10 -53.17
CA LEU A 120 30.98 19.56 -53.08
C LEU A 120 32.34 19.96 -53.68
N ARG A 121 33.26 19.00 -53.88
CA ARG A 121 34.58 19.18 -54.47
C ARG A 121 34.77 18.16 -55.59
N GLY A 122 35.45 18.55 -56.68
CA GLY A 122 35.62 17.72 -57.86
C GLY A 122 34.42 17.76 -58.81
N GLU A 123 34.19 16.67 -59.55
CA GLU A 123 32.98 16.53 -60.37
C GLU A 123 31.73 16.56 -59.52
N ARG A 124 30.83 17.51 -59.83
CA ARG A 124 29.56 17.73 -59.07
C ARG A 124 28.52 16.67 -59.38
N GLU A 125 28.87 15.42 -59.19
CA GLU A 125 27.94 14.32 -59.38
C GLU A 125 26.84 14.33 -58.30
N ILE A 126 25.60 14.14 -58.75
CA ILE A 126 24.42 14.01 -57.88
C ILE A 126 23.97 12.57 -57.99
N THR A 127 24.17 11.84 -56.88
CA THR A 127 23.64 10.47 -56.73
C THR A 127 22.29 10.53 -56.01
N ARG A 128 21.31 9.85 -56.57
CA ARG A 128 19.96 9.65 -55.97
C ARG A 128 19.81 8.19 -55.64
N THR A 129 19.37 7.89 -54.41
CA THR A 129 19.09 6.52 -53.99
C THR A 129 17.76 6.53 -53.26
N ASN A 130 16.81 5.76 -53.75
CA ASN A 130 15.54 5.48 -53.11
C ASN A 130 15.56 4.01 -52.70
N SER A 131 15.27 3.68 -51.45
CA SER A 131 15.18 2.31 -50.99
C SER A 131 13.91 2.09 -50.19
N ALA A 132 13.37 0.90 -50.29
CA ALA A 132 12.31 0.38 -49.45
C ALA A 132 12.71 -1.00 -48.98
N GLU A 133 12.58 -1.26 -47.70
CA GLU A 133 12.96 -2.52 -47.08
C GLU A 133 11.92 -2.94 -46.05
N LEU A 134 11.50 -4.19 -46.10
CA LEU A 134 10.77 -4.87 -45.05
C LEU A 134 11.69 -5.90 -44.44
N SER A 135 11.86 -5.87 -43.11
CA SER A 135 12.76 -6.81 -42.45
C SER A 135 12.08 -7.46 -41.25
N ILE A 136 12.44 -8.70 -40.99
CA ILE A 136 12.07 -9.49 -39.81
C ILE A 136 13.33 -9.86 -39.06
N GLY A 137 13.42 -9.44 -37.82
CA GLY A 137 14.54 -9.73 -36.94
C GLY A 137 14.14 -10.62 -35.78
N TYR A 138 14.99 -11.55 -35.38
CA TYR A 138 14.75 -12.45 -34.25
C TYR A 138 16.07 -12.74 -33.52
N GLU A 139 16.14 -12.39 -32.22
CA GLU A 139 17.21 -12.85 -31.32
C GLU A 139 16.81 -14.21 -30.76
N VAL A 140 17.60 -15.24 -31.06
CA VAL A 140 17.35 -16.59 -30.56
C VAL A 140 17.80 -16.67 -29.10
N ASP A 141 16.90 -16.90 -28.17
CA ASP A 141 17.15 -16.91 -26.72
C ASP A 141 17.79 -18.25 -26.28
N LEU A 142 18.98 -18.55 -26.80
CA LEU A 142 19.71 -19.80 -26.53
C LEU A 142 20.08 -20.03 -25.07
N TRP A 143 20.35 -18.92 -24.37
CA TRP A 143 20.85 -18.94 -22.98
C TRP A 143 19.81 -18.47 -21.98
N GLY A 144 18.62 -18.17 -22.43
CA GLY A 144 17.52 -17.73 -21.58
C GLY A 144 17.62 -16.27 -21.09
N LYS A 145 18.45 -15.42 -21.71
CA LYS A 145 18.58 -14.01 -21.31
C LYS A 145 17.22 -13.27 -21.39
N LEU A 146 16.55 -13.37 -22.53
CA LEU A 146 15.25 -12.71 -22.76
C LEU A 146 14.16 -13.34 -21.89
N SER A 147 14.17 -14.67 -21.77
CA SER A 147 13.24 -15.37 -20.87
C SER A 147 13.41 -14.97 -19.41
N ARG A 148 14.64 -14.75 -18.92
CA ARG A 148 14.86 -14.25 -17.54
C ARG A 148 14.44 -12.79 -17.36
N GLN A 149 14.54 -11.96 -18.40
CA GLN A 149 14.00 -10.61 -18.39
C GLN A 149 12.46 -10.61 -18.36
N LEU A 150 11.83 -11.52 -19.08
CA LEU A 150 10.38 -11.74 -18.98
C LEU A 150 9.99 -12.18 -17.57
N ASP A 151 10.65 -13.21 -17.01
CA ASP A 151 10.38 -13.66 -15.64
C ASP A 151 10.49 -12.49 -14.64
N ALA A 152 11.51 -11.64 -14.75
CA ALA A 152 11.68 -10.49 -13.89
C ALA A 152 10.49 -9.51 -14.02
N ALA A 153 10.04 -9.22 -15.24
CA ALA A 153 8.91 -8.33 -15.48
C ALA A 153 7.58 -8.93 -14.97
N GLU A 154 7.41 -10.25 -15.08
CA GLU A 154 6.24 -10.95 -14.54
C GLU A 154 6.22 -10.91 -13.00
N TRP A 155 7.37 -11.13 -12.34
CA TRP A 155 7.47 -11.02 -10.89
C TRP A 155 7.15 -9.59 -10.40
N GLU A 156 7.61 -8.54 -11.08
CA GLU A 156 7.26 -7.16 -10.73
C GLU A 156 5.77 -6.87 -10.98
N ALA A 157 5.15 -7.44 -12.02
CA ALA A 157 3.71 -7.29 -12.24
C ALA A 157 2.90 -7.93 -11.09
N LEU A 158 3.31 -9.10 -10.60
CA LEU A 158 2.71 -9.75 -9.43
C LEU A 158 2.98 -8.96 -8.15
N ALA A 159 4.19 -8.40 -7.97
CA ALA A 159 4.51 -7.55 -6.82
C ALA A 159 3.66 -6.28 -6.80
N SER A 160 3.46 -5.64 -7.96
CA SER A 160 2.59 -4.46 -8.10
C SER A 160 1.14 -4.76 -7.70
N GLU A 161 0.63 -5.98 -7.97
CA GLU A 161 -0.70 -6.39 -7.50
C GLU A 161 -0.75 -6.52 -5.98
N GLN A 162 0.31 -7.04 -5.34
CA GLN A 162 0.38 -7.07 -3.88
C GLN A 162 0.47 -5.66 -3.27
N ASP A 163 1.17 -4.73 -3.91
CA ASP A 163 1.19 -3.31 -3.50
C ASP A 163 -0.22 -2.68 -3.57
N ARG A 164 -1.00 -3.02 -4.61
CA ARG A 164 -2.40 -2.58 -4.73
C ARG A 164 -3.25 -3.12 -3.57
N GLN A 165 -3.09 -4.39 -3.21
CA GLN A 165 -3.78 -5.01 -2.07
C GLN A 165 -3.36 -4.35 -0.75
N SER A 166 -2.08 -4.06 -0.55
CA SER A 166 -1.58 -3.32 0.62
C SER A 166 -2.19 -1.92 0.71
N SER A 167 -2.31 -1.23 -0.43
CA SER A 167 -2.96 0.08 -0.51
C SER A 167 -4.44 0.00 -0.15
N ALA A 168 -5.14 -1.03 -0.62
CA ALA A 168 -6.55 -1.27 -0.26
C ALA A 168 -6.71 -1.53 1.25
N LEU A 169 -5.85 -2.37 1.84
CA LEU A 169 -5.86 -2.65 3.28
C LEU A 169 -5.64 -1.37 4.10
N SER A 170 -4.70 -0.52 3.69
CA SER A 170 -4.43 0.77 4.32
C SER A 170 -5.62 1.73 4.19
N LEU A 171 -6.26 1.77 3.01
CA LEU A 171 -7.44 2.60 2.76
C LEU A 171 -8.62 2.21 3.67
N VAL A 172 -8.89 0.91 3.81
CA VAL A 172 -9.95 0.40 4.72
C VAL A 172 -9.69 0.87 6.14
N GLY A 173 -8.45 0.70 6.64
CA GLY A 173 -8.10 1.12 7.99
C GLY A 173 -8.17 2.63 8.21
N THR A 174 -7.77 3.42 7.22
CA THR A 174 -7.87 4.88 7.27
C THR A 174 -9.32 5.33 7.28
N THR A 175 -10.17 4.74 6.43
CA THR A 175 -11.61 5.02 6.36
C THR A 175 -12.29 4.73 7.70
N ALA A 176 -12.07 3.56 8.28
CA ALA A 176 -12.62 3.18 9.57
C ALA A 176 -12.14 4.10 10.71
N THR A 177 -10.86 4.45 10.71
CA THR A 177 -10.28 5.36 11.72
C THR A 177 -10.92 6.74 11.64
N LEU A 178 -11.04 7.34 10.46
CA LEU A 178 -11.65 8.65 10.26
C LEU A 178 -13.15 8.65 10.58
N TYR A 179 -13.85 7.56 10.28
CA TYR A 179 -15.25 7.38 10.65
C TYR A 179 -15.43 7.46 12.18
N TRP A 180 -14.66 6.72 12.96
CA TRP A 180 -14.77 6.77 14.42
C TRP A 180 -14.19 8.05 15.03
N GLN A 181 -13.19 8.66 14.43
CA GLN A 181 -12.73 10.00 14.83
C GLN A 181 -13.83 11.04 14.62
N THR A 182 -14.62 10.92 13.55
CA THR A 182 -15.80 11.77 13.33
C THR A 182 -16.89 11.51 14.38
N ALA A 183 -17.15 10.25 14.71
CA ALA A 183 -18.08 9.89 15.80
C ALA A 183 -17.65 10.48 17.16
N PHE A 184 -16.37 10.32 17.47
CA PHE A 184 -15.78 10.83 18.71
C PHE A 184 -15.84 12.35 18.80
N ILE A 185 -15.49 13.07 17.74
CA ILE A 185 -15.51 14.54 17.76
C ILE A 185 -16.95 15.08 17.88
N ASN A 186 -17.92 14.45 17.22
CA ASN A 186 -19.33 14.80 17.34
C ASN A 186 -19.84 14.59 18.80
N GLN A 187 -19.49 13.46 19.42
CA GLN A 187 -19.79 13.20 20.82
C GLN A 187 -19.13 14.24 21.74
N ARG A 188 -17.88 14.62 21.48
CA ARG A 188 -17.15 15.66 22.21
C ARG A 188 -17.79 17.04 22.04
N ILE A 189 -18.26 17.40 20.83
CA ILE A 189 -18.98 18.65 20.56
C ILE A 189 -20.29 18.69 21.37
N ALA A 190 -21.07 17.61 21.37
CA ALA A 190 -22.30 17.52 22.16
C ALA A 190 -22.01 17.69 23.66
N SER A 191 -21.06 16.97 24.21
CA SER A 191 -20.65 17.08 25.63
C SER A 191 -20.09 18.47 25.97
N SER A 192 -19.43 19.15 25.04
CA SER A 192 -18.93 20.52 25.26
C SER A 192 -20.06 21.54 25.33
N LEU A 193 -21.13 21.39 24.53
CA LEU A 193 -22.32 22.25 24.61
C LEU A 193 -23.07 22.09 25.93
N GLU A 194 -23.17 20.83 26.42
CA GLU A 194 -23.71 20.54 27.75
C GLU A 194 -22.86 21.20 28.87
N SER A 195 -21.53 21.12 28.74
CA SER A 195 -20.58 21.74 29.66
C SER A 195 -20.71 23.28 29.69
N ILE A 196 -20.85 23.89 28.51
CA ILE A 196 -21.08 25.34 28.39
C ILE A 196 -22.41 25.73 29.05
N ALA A 197 -23.49 24.99 28.80
CA ALA A 197 -24.79 25.23 29.39
C ALA A 197 -24.74 25.13 30.93
N TYR A 198 -23.99 24.14 31.43
CA TYR A 198 -23.79 23.96 32.87
C TYR A 198 -22.95 25.10 33.50
N ALA A 199 -21.84 25.47 32.86
CA ALA A 199 -21.03 26.60 33.29
C ALA A 199 -21.79 27.92 33.33
N ARG A 200 -22.69 28.19 32.36
CA ARG A 200 -23.58 29.36 32.34
C ARG A 200 -24.54 29.34 33.53
N LYS A 201 -25.17 28.19 33.83
CA LYS A 201 -26.03 28.07 35.03
C LYS A 201 -25.25 28.35 36.33
N THR A 202 -24.03 27.90 36.42
CA THR A 202 -23.15 28.20 37.57
C THR A 202 -22.84 29.69 37.63
N GLN A 203 -22.50 30.32 36.50
CA GLN A 203 -22.23 31.75 36.40
C GLN A 203 -23.48 32.58 36.83
N ASP A 204 -24.67 32.20 36.36
CA ASP A 204 -25.91 32.90 36.73
C ASP A 204 -26.22 32.79 38.23
N LEU A 205 -25.98 31.62 38.83
CA LEU A 205 -26.09 31.42 40.25
C LEU A 205 -25.14 32.33 41.03
N VAL A 206 -23.86 32.35 40.64
CA VAL A 206 -22.82 33.18 41.31
C VAL A 206 -23.12 34.67 41.12
N ARG A 207 -23.59 35.10 39.95
CA ARG A 207 -24.00 36.48 39.66
C ARG A 207 -25.14 36.92 40.56
N ALA A 208 -26.15 36.05 40.77
CA ALA A 208 -27.26 36.33 41.68
C ALA A 208 -26.80 36.45 43.14
N GLN A 209 -25.90 35.54 43.55
CA GLN A 209 -25.30 35.60 44.91
C GLN A 209 -24.44 36.87 45.13
N TYR A 210 -23.65 37.26 44.10
CA TYR A 210 -22.84 38.48 44.14
C TYR A 210 -23.73 39.74 44.30
N ALA A 211 -24.83 39.83 43.50
CA ALA A 211 -25.80 40.91 43.60
C ALA A 211 -26.49 40.98 44.97
N ALA A 212 -26.63 39.82 45.62
CA ALA A 212 -27.18 39.72 47.00
C ALA A 212 -26.13 39.87 48.11
N GLY A 213 -24.85 40.12 47.77
CA GLY A 213 -23.73 40.21 48.74
C GLY A 213 -23.25 38.88 49.30
N GLY A 214 -23.68 37.75 48.75
CA GLY A 214 -23.36 36.41 49.20
C GLY A 214 -22.17 35.74 48.48
N ALA A 215 -21.65 36.37 47.41
CA ALA A 215 -20.46 35.94 46.69
C ALA A 215 -19.50 37.11 46.45
N SER A 216 -18.20 36.81 46.26
CA SER A 216 -17.18 37.81 45.99
C SER A 216 -17.05 38.10 44.47
N ALA A 217 -16.44 39.27 44.16
CA ALA A 217 -16.08 39.60 42.78
C ALA A 217 -15.08 38.58 42.15
N LEU A 218 -14.23 37.94 43.02
CA LEU A 218 -13.33 36.87 42.56
C LEU A 218 -14.12 35.66 42.04
N GLU A 219 -15.11 35.19 42.82
CA GLU A 219 -15.97 34.07 42.41
C GLU A 219 -16.74 34.33 41.10
N LEU A 220 -17.22 35.56 40.93
CA LEU A 220 -17.87 35.95 39.65
C LEU A 220 -16.87 35.91 38.48
N ALA A 221 -15.65 36.43 38.69
CA ALA A 221 -14.62 36.40 37.63
C ALA A 221 -14.16 34.96 37.32
N GLU A 222 -14.06 34.06 38.31
CA GLU A 222 -13.76 32.63 38.12
C GLU A 222 -14.87 31.90 37.31
N ALA A 223 -16.12 32.20 37.60
CA ALA A 223 -17.27 31.67 36.84
C ALA A 223 -17.30 32.18 35.38
N GLU A 224 -17.00 33.44 35.15
CA GLU A 224 -16.93 34.07 33.81
C GLU A 224 -15.77 33.49 33.02
N GLN A 225 -14.58 33.33 33.64
CA GLN A 225 -13.41 32.70 33.04
C GLN A 225 -13.71 31.25 32.61
N THR A 226 -14.45 30.49 33.45
CA THR A 226 -14.84 29.11 33.15
C THR A 226 -15.72 29.04 31.90
N VAL A 227 -16.72 29.89 31.75
CA VAL A 227 -17.57 29.95 30.54
C VAL A 227 -16.74 30.26 29.30
N ALA A 228 -15.90 31.30 29.36
CA ALA A 228 -15.05 31.69 28.23
C ALA A 228 -14.08 30.56 27.79
N SER A 229 -13.48 29.89 28.76
CA SER A 229 -12.59 28.73 28.50
C SER A 229 -13.33 27.58 27.82
N GLN A 230 -14.54 27.23 28.26
CA GLN A 230 -15.35 26.19 27.63
C GLN A 230 -15.77 26.55 26.20
N GLN A 231 -16.11 27.82 25.93
CA GLN A 231 -16.45 28.30 24.59
C GLN A 231 -15.23 28.24 23.65
N ALA A 232 -14.05 28.61 24.14
CA ALA A 232 -12.82 28.51 23.36
C ALA A 232 -12.48 27.05 23.03
N ALA A 233 -12.60 26.14 24.00
CA ALA A 233 -12.41 24.70 23.77
C ALA A 233 -13.43 24.13 22.76
N HIS A 234 -14.68 24.54 22.82
CA HIS A 234 -15.71 24.16 21.85
C HIS A 234 -15.35 24.58 20.42
N ALA A 235 -14.88 25.80 20.21
CA ALA A 235 -14.48 26.28 18.89
C ALA A 235 -13.37 25.41 18.27
N LEU A 236 -12.42 24.95 19.07
CA LEU A 236 -11.37 24.02 18.63
C LEU A 236 -11.95 22.66 18.19
N LEU A 237 -12.93 22.12 18.91
CA LEU A 237 -13.58 20.86 18.54
C LEU A 237 -14.35 20.99 17.21
N VAL A 238 -15.00 22.12 16.98
CA VAL A 238 -15.69 22.40 15.71
C VAL A 238 -14.69 22.42 14.55
N GLN A 239 -13.53 23.04 14.73
CA GLN A 239 -12.46 23.02 13.71
C GLN A 239 -11.95 21.60 13.45
N GLN A 240 -11.66 20.82 14.49
CA GLN A 240 -11.21 19.42 14.35
C GLN A 240 -12.25 18.56 13.59
N ARG A 241 -13.54 18.80 13.82
CA ARG A 241 -14.60 18.12 13.07
C ARG A 241 -14.50 18.39 11.56
N VAL A 242 -14.29 19.66 11.19
CA VAL A 242 -14.11 20.02 9.77
C VAL A 242 -12.91 19.27 9.17
N GLU A 243 -11.81 19.19 9.89
CA GLU A 243 -10.61 18.47 9.43
C GLU A 243 -10.87 16.97 9.20
N TYR A 244 -11.54 16.30 10.14
CA TYR A 244 -11.86 14.87 10.00
C TYR A 244 -12.85 14.60 8.87
N VAL A 245 -13.89 15.44 8.72
CA VAL A 245 -14.87 15.31 7.63
C VAL A 245 -14.19 15.53 6.28
N ASN A 246 -13.33 16.53 6.16
CA ASN A 246 -12.60 16.79 4.92
C ASN A 246 -11.64 15.63 4.59
N ALA A 247 -10.91 15.13 5.59
CA ALA A 247 -10.02 13.97 5.41
C ALA A 247 -10.78 12.72 4.97
N LEU A 248 -11.97 12.48 5.51
CA LEU A 248 -12.83 11.38 5.09
C LEU A 248 -13.33 11.59 3.65
N THR A 249 -13.78 12.79 3.30
CA THR A 249 -14.37 13.09 1.98
C THR A 249 -13.36 12.91 0.84
N ILE A 250 -12.11 13.30 1.05
CA ILE A 250 -11.03 13.12 0.05
C ILE A 250 -10.84 11.65 -0.36
N LEU A 251 -11.17 10.69 0.51
CA LEU A 251 -11.04 9.27 0.19
C LEU A 251 -12.03 8.80 -0.91
N PHE A 252 -13.02 9.62 -1.28
CA PHE A 252 -14.11 9.26 -2.20
C PHE A 252 -14.08 9.99 -3.55
N ASP A 253 -12.92 10.49 -3.98
CA ASP A 253 -12.78 11.25 -5.22
C ASP A 253 -13.78 12.43 -5.29
N GLY A 254 -13.79 13.24 -4.25
CA GLY A 254 -14.71 14.36 -4.16
C GLY A 254 -14.14 15.59 -3.46
N PRO A 255 -14.65 16.79 -3.78
CA PRO A 255 -14.31 17.99 -3.05
C PRO A 255 -14.82 17.93 -1.61
N PRO A 256 -14.24 18.68 -0.67
CA PRO A 256 -14.56 18.60 0.77
C PRO A 256 -15.92 19.20 1.15
N ASP A 257 -16.83 19.38 0.21
CA ASP A 257 -18.18 19.95 0.42
C ASP A 257 -19.27 18.88 0.70
N ARG A 258 -18.91 17.59 0.67
CA ARG A 258 -19.83 16.47 0.87
C ARG A 258 -19.61 15.80 2.22
N VAL A 259 -20.66 15.72 3.01
CA VAL A 259 -20.69 14.90 4.23
C VAL A 259 -21.09 13.49 3.83
N MET A 260 -20.11 12.55 3.84
CA MET A 260 -20.35 11.16 3.43
C MET A 260 -21.02 10.32 4.53
N ALA A 261 -20.66 10.54 5.79
CA ALA A 261 -21.33 10.02 6.97
C ALA A 261 -21.05 10.93 8.16
N ASP A 262 -22.02 11.05 9.06
CA ASP A 262 -21.92 11.88 10.26
C ASP A 262 -22.34 11.08 11.50
N PRO A 263 -21.54 10.06 11.93
CA PRO A 263 -21.83 9.28 13.11
C PRO A 263 -21.77 10.18 14.35
N GLN A 264 -22.82 10.15 15.18
CA GLN A 264 -22.97 11.09 16.30
C GLN A 264 -22.27 10.63 17.58
N ARG A 265 -22.01 9.32 17.72
CA ARG A 265 -21.40 8.73 18.91
C ARG A 265 -20.57 7.51 18.56
N LEU A 266 -19.59 7.22 19.39
CA LEU A 266 -18.85 5.95 19.33
C LEU A 266 -19.77 4.77 19.63
N PRO A 267 -19.56 3.62 18.96
CA PRO A 267 -20.34 2.42 19.21
C PRO A 267 -20.06 1.86 20.61
N GLN A 268 -21.07 1.22 21.20
CA GLN A 268 -21.01 0.62 22.54
C GLN A 268 -21.06 -0.91 22.51
N TYR A 269 -20.80 -1.54 21.35
CA TYR A 269 -20.77 -2.99 21.21
C TYR A 269 -19.38 -3.58 21.56
N PRO A 270 -19.31 -4.87 21.91
CA PRO A 270 -18.03 -5.55 22.12
C PRO A 270 -17.20 -5.53 20.85
N LEU A 271 -15.89 -5.28 20.99
CA LEU A 271 -14.97 -5.32 19.87
C LEU A 271 -14.83 -6.75 19.34
N PRO A 272 -14.80 -6.91 17.99
CA PRO A 272 -14.58 -8.21 17.39
C PRO A 272 -13.17 -8.71 17.75
N GLN A 273 -13.07 -10.03 17.96
CA GLN A 273 -11.78 -10.65 18.25
C GLN A 273 -11.23 -11.29 16.97
N ALA A 274 -10.03 -10.87 16.56
CA ALA A 274 -9.33 -11.41 15.40
C ALA A 274 -8.54 -12.68 15.79
N ARG A 275 -8.50 -13.67 14.90
CA ARG A 275 -7.62 -14.83 15.03
C ARG A 275 -6.18 -14.41 14.73
N GLU A 276 -5.29 -14.52 15.70
CA GLU A 276 -3.92 -13.97 15.64
C GLU A 276 -2.97 -14.82 14.76
N GLY A 277 -3.18 -16.13 14.69
CA GLY A 277 -2.27 -17.04 14.00
C GLY A 277 -0.88 -17.11 14.66
N VAL A 278 0.10 -17.60 13.90
CA VAL A 278 1.50 -17.65 14.34
C VAL A 278 2.38 -16.69 13.52
N PRO A 279 3.51 -16.19 14.08
CA PRO A 279 4.36 -15.22 13.39
C PRO A 279 4.80 -15.61 11.98
N ALA A 280 5.08 -16.89 11.75
CA ALA A 280 5.50 -17.38 10.44
C ALA A 280 4.41 -17.26 9.34
N GLU A 281 3.11 -17.24 9.71
CA GLU A 281 2.01 -17.08 8.75
C GLU A 281 1.94 -15.70 8.12
N LEU A 282 2.58 -14.68 8.71
CA LEU A 282 2.58 -13.32 8.16
C LEU A 282 3.13 -13.27 6.73
N LEU A 283 4.12 -14.10 6.41
CA LEU A 283 4.70 -14.18 5.06
C LEU A 283 3.65 -14.52 3.99
N GLY A 284 2.67 -15.36 4.34
CA GLY A 284 1.58 -15.73 3.44
C GLY A 284 0.36 -14.80 3.52
N ARG A 285 0.24 -13.94 4.54
CA ARG A 285 -0.95 -13.12 4.77
C ARG A 285 -0.76 -11.65 4.39
N ARG A 286 0.39 -11.04 4.71
CA ARG A 286 0.63 -9.62 4.47
C ARG A 286 1.01 -9.33 3.02
N PRO A 287 0.23 -8.51 2.30
CA PRO A 287 0.53 -8.17 0.91
C PRO A 287 1.88 -7.47 0.72
N ASP A 288 2.30 -6.60 1.64
CA ASP A 288 3.60 -5.91 1.59
C ASP A 288 4.79 -6.88 1.68
N LEU A 289 4.69 -7.94 2.50
CA LEU A 289 5.70 -8.99 2.58
C LEU A 289 5.72 -9.86 1.32
N ARG A 290 4.54 -10.19 0.77
CA ARG A 290 4.45 -10.90 -0.53
C ARG A 290 5.07 -10.08 -1.65
N ALA A 291 4.81 -8.77 -1.72
CA ALA A 291 5.41 -7.88 -2.70
C ALA A 291 6.94 -7.88 -2.58
N ALA A 292 7.46 -7.79 -1.37
CA ALA A 292 8.89 -7.81 -1.11
C ALA A 292 9.54 -9.15 -1.52
N GLU A 293 8.88 -10.29 -1.26
CA GLU A 293 9.35 -11.61 -1.70
C GLU A 293 9.34 -11.75 -3.22
N LEU A 294 8.29 -11.29 -3.90
CA LEU A 294 8.22 -11.31 -5.37
C LEU A 294 9.33 -10.47 -6.00
N ARG A 295 9.69 -9.33 -5.40
CA ARG A 295 10.84 -8.52 -5.83
C ARG A 295 12.21 -9.17 -5.56
N LEU A 296 12.32 -10.08 -4.59
CA LEU A 296 13.50 -10.93 -4.47
C LEU A 296 13.63 -11.88 -5.67
N ARG A 297 12.51 -12.49 -6.09
CA ARG A 297 12.48 -13.38 -7.27
C ARG A 297 12.77 -12.61 -8.56
N GLU A 298 12.22 -11.39 -8.70
CA GLU A 298 12.54 -10.46 -9.79
C GLU A 298 14.05 -10.21 -9.87
N SER A 299 14.66 -9.82 -8.77
CA SER A 299 16.07 -9.46 -8.71
C SER A 299 16.99 -10.69 -8.94
N LEU A 300 16.56 -11.90 -8.54
CA LEU A 300 17.25 -13.15 -8.88
C LEU A 300 17.18 -13.43 -10.39
N SER A 301 16.04 -13.20 -11.02
CA SER A 301 15.90 -13.33 -12.48
C SER A 301 16.78 -12.31 -13.22
N ASN A 302 16.96 -11.11 -12.69
CA ASN A 302 17.89 -10.10 -13.22
C ASN A 302 19.36 -10.53 -13.12
N ILE A 303 19.77 -11.23 -12.04
CA ILE A 303 21.09 -11.85 -11.92
C ILE A 303 21.28 -12.90 -13.02
N ASP A 304 20.29 -13.76 -13.24
CA ASP A 304 20.36 -14.81 -14.25
C ASP A 304 20.42 -14.23 -15.67
N ALA A 305 19.66 -13.16 -15.97
CA ALA A 305 19.76 -12.43 -17.22
C ALA A 305 21.15 -11.78 -17.41
N ALA A 306 21.73 -11.22 -16.33
CA ALA A 306 23.08 -10.66 -16.36
C ALA A 306 24.15 -11.73 -16.59
N ARG A 307 23.99 -12.95 -16.02
CA ARG A 307 24.87 -14.11 -16.31
C ARG A 307 24.70 -14.56 -17.76
N ALA A 308 23.48 -14.66 -18.25
CA ALA A 308 23.21 -15.05 -19.63
C ALA A 308 23.79 -14.06 -20.66
N SER A 309 23.94 -12.80 -20.29
CA SER A 309 24.54 -11.75 -21.14
C SER A 309 26.04 -11.95 -21.44
N PHE A 310 26.74 -12.86 -20.77
CA PHE A 310 28.13 -13.20 -21.12
C PHE A 310 28.22 -14.10 -22.36
N TYR A 311 27.18 -14.82 -22.70
CA TYR A 311 27.16 -15.78 -23.75
C TYR A 311 26.88 -15.17 -25.13
N PRO A 312 27.36 -15.84 -26.24
CA PRO A 312 27.13 -15.34 -27.60
C PRO A 312 25.64 -15.23 -27.92
N THR A 313 25.22 -14.11 -28.55
CA THR A 313 23.84 -13.93 -29.04
C THR A 313 23.77 -14.21 -30.54
N LEU A 314 22.76 -14.97 -30.96
CA LEU A 314 22.47 -15.25 -32.35
C LEU A 314 21.26 -14.46 -32.81
N ASN A 315 21.49 -13.54 -33.74
CA ASN A 315 20.44 -12.74 -34.38
C ASN A 315 20.21 -13.24 -35.81
N LEU A 316 18.97 -13.57 -36.11
CA LEU A 316 18.50 -13.94 -37.46
C LEU A 316 17.75 -12.76 -38.03
N THR A 317 18.11 -12.33 -39.25
CA THR A 317 17.42 -11.25 -39.94
C THR A 317 17.09 -11.69 -41.36
N GLY A 318 15.79 -11.68 -41.72
CA GLY A 318 15.31 -11.78 -43.08
C GLY A 318 14.93 -10.37 -43.58
N ALA A 319 15.39 -9.99 -44.76
CA ALA A 319 15.02 -8.71 -45.36
C ALA A 319 14.58 -8.89 -46.81
N LEU A 320 13.55 -8.17 -47.16
CA LEU A 320 13.11 -7.99 -48.54
C LEU A 320 13.17 -6.51 -48.87
N GLY A 321 14.14 -6.16 -49.70
CA GLY A 321 14.41 -4.75 -50.02
C GLY A 321 14.60 -4.52 -51.49
N SER A 322 14.45 -3.28 -51.92
CA SER A 322 14.77 -2.84 -53.27
C SER A 322 15.33 -1.43 -53.23
N THR A 323 16.26 -1.16 -54.16
CA THR A 323 16.95 0.13 -54.28
C THR A 323 16.94 0.57 -55.71
N SER A 324 16.61 1.86 -55.99
CA SER A 324 16.56 2.44 -57.33
C SER A 324 16.98 3.92 -57.31
N PRO A 325 17.62 4.43 -58.38
CA PRO A 325 17.85 5.84 -58.56
C PRO A 325 16.56 6.67 -58.81
N THR A 326 15.47 6.02 -59.20
CA THR A 326 14.15 6.66 -59.43
C THR A 326 13.13 6.08 -58.47
N LEU A 327 12.29 6.96 -57.91
CA LEU A 327 11.28 6.56 -56.93
C LEU A 327 10.20 5.63 -57.56
N SER A 328 9.86 5.84 -58.84
CA SER A 328 8.89 5.00 -59.56
C SER A 328 9.32 3.54 -59.68
N ASN A 329 10.62 3.27 -59.67
CA ASN A 329 11.18 1.95 -59.90
C ASN A 329 11.66 1.24 -58.60
N VAL A 330 11.40 1.85 -57.42
CA VAL A 330 11.90 1.38 -56.13
C VAL A 330 11.37 -0.02 -55.77
N LEU A 331 10.27 -0.49 -56.36
CA LEU A 331 9.70 -1.81 -56.10
C LEU A 331 9.95 -2.83 -57.24
N GLN A 332 10.68 -2.44 -58.32
CA GLN A 332 10.81 -3.29 -59.50
C GLN A 332 11.84 -4.41 -59.36
N ASN A 333 12.88 -4.25 -58.47
CA ASN A 333 13.93 -5.24 -58.33
C ASN A 333 14.08 -5.64 -56.86
N PRO A 334 13.14 -6.43 -56.28
CA PRO A 334 13.24 -6.87 -54.92
C PRO A 334 14.40 -7.85 -54.71
N VAL A 335 15.16 -7.66 -53.63
CA VAL A 335 16.24 -8.54 -53.21
C VAL A 335 15.89 -9.12 -51.86
N GLY A 336 15.84 -10.44 -51.76
CA GLY A 336 15.70 -11.14 -50.48
C GLY A 336 17.07 -11.47 -49.87
N THR A 337 17.24 -11.12 -48.61
CA THR A 337 18.47 -11.36 -47.86
C THR A 337 18.12 -12.13 -46.56
N LEU A 338 18.90 -13.18 -46.25
CA LEU A 338 18.86 -13.87 -44.96
C LEU A 338 20.22 -13.76 -44.31
N THR A 339 20.28 -13.18 -43.11
CA THR A 339 21.53 -12.94 -42.38
C THR A 339 21.45 -13.62 -41.02
N GLY A 340 22.47 -14.36 -40.67
CA GLY A 340 22.72 -14.81 -39.28
C GLY A 340 23.91 -14.06 -38.72
N ALA A 341 23.74 -13.33 -37.64
CA ALA A 341 24.79 -12.58 -36.97
C ALA A 341 25.09 -13.17 -35.58
N LEU A 342 26.33 -13.50 -35.31
CA LEU A 342 26.80 -13.96 -34.01
C LEU A 342 27.57 -12.82 -33.31
N THR A 343 27.01 -12.34 -32.20
CA THR A 343 27.68 -11.35 -31.36
C THR A 343 28.38 -12.04 -30.20
N LEU A 344 29.57 -11.57 -29.84
CA LEU A 344 30.43 -12.15 -28.78
C LEU A 344 30.61 -11.19 -27.62
N PRO A 345 29.61 -11.07 -26.69
CA PRO A 345 29.59 -10.05 -25.63
C PRO A 345 30.74 -10.24 -24.62
N PHE A 346 31.24 -11.45 -24.41
CA PHE A 346 32.31 -11.77 -23.48
C PHE A 346 33.62 -11.01 -23.76
N LEU A 347 33.82 -10.48 -24.95
CA LEU A 347 34.93 -9.55 -25.26
C LEU A 347 34.87 -8.25 -24.41
N GLN A 348 33.70 -7.89 -23.87
CA GLN A 348 33.52 -6.79 -22.96
C GLN A 348 33.44 -7.24 -21.49
N PHE A 349 34.29 -8.19 -21.13
CA PHE A 349 34.30 -8.90 -19.85
C PHE A 349 34.19 -7.97 -18.63
N ASN A 350 34.96 -6.87 -18.58
CA ASN A 350 34.93 -5.96 -17.44
C ASN A 350 33.57 -5.32 -17.26
N ARG A 351 32.90 -4.84 -18.33
CA ARG A 351 31.58 -4.27 -18.27
C ARG A 351 30.53 -5.27 -17.78
N LEU A 352 30.55 -6.46 -18.36
CA LEU A 352 29.61 -7.54 -17.98
C LEU A 352 29.81 -7.99 -16.53
N ASN A 353 31.06 -8.11 -16.09
CA ASN A 353 31.38 -8.48 -14.71
C ASN A 353 30.92 -7.39 -13.71
N LEU A 354 31.06 -6.10 -14.05
CA LEU A 354 30.55 -5.00 -13.24
C LEU A 354 29.00 -5.03 -13.19
N ASN A 355 28.33 -5.23 -14.32
CA ASN A 355 26.87 -5.35 -14.35
C ASN A 355 26.37 -6.53 -13.50
N LEU A 356 27.02 -7.69 -13.58
CA LEU A 356 26.69 -8.84 -12.73
C LEU A 356 26.90 -8.55 -11.25
N LYS A 357 27.97 -7.84 -10.89
CA LYS A 357 28.21 -7.42 -9.50
C LYS A 357 27.14 -6.46 -9.01
N VAL A 358 26.73 -5.48 -9.84
CA VAL A 358 25.61 -4.58 -9.52
C VAL A 358 24.34 -5.39 -9.25
N SER A 359 23.93 -6.28 -10.17
CA SER A 359 22.73 -7.10 -9.98
C SER A 359 22.78 -7.96 -8.70
N ARG A 360 23.97 -8.46 -8.32
CA ARG A 360 24.13 -9.19 -7.05
C ARG A 360 23.99 -8.27 -5.84
N THR A 361 24.56 -7.07 -5.89
CA THR A 361 24.45 -6.09 -4.82
C THR A 361 23.00 -5.63 -4.65
N ASP A 362 22.26 -5.45 -5.75
CA ASP A 362 20.85 -5.14 -5.73
C ASP A 362 20.02 -6.25 -5.04
N PHE A 363 20.36 -7.53 -5.33
CA PHE A 363 19.74 -8.66 -4.64
C PHE A 363 20.06 -8.67 -3.14
N ASP A 364 21.32 -8.45 -2.76
CA ASP A 364 21.74 -8.39 -1.35
C ASP A 364 21.02 -7.26 -0.59
N GLU A 365 20.86 -6.09 -1.21
CA GLU A 365 20.06 -4.97 -0.66
C GLU A 365 18.60 -5.36 -0.46
N ARG A 366 17.99 -6.02 -1.46
CA ARG A 366 16.59 -6.50 -1.34
C ARG A 366 16.41 -7.55 -0.25
N VAL A 367 17.40 -8.43 -0.03
CA VAL A 367 17.40 -9.39 1.09
C VAL A 367 17.38 -8.68 2.44
N VAL A 368 18.19 -7.63 2.61
CA VAL A 368 18.22 -6.83 3.84
C VAL A 368 16.89 -6.10 4.04
N SER A 369 16.37 -5.49 2.98
CA SER A 369 15.07 -4.79 2.99
C SER A 369 13.91 -5.72 3.31
N PHE A 370 13.87 -6.93 2.75
CA PHE A 370 12.89 -7.95 3.05
C PHE A 370 12.91 -8.36 4.53
N ARG A 371 14.11 -8.61 5.09
CA ARG A 371 14.24 -8.92 6.53
C ARG A 371 13.74 -7.79 7.41
N GLN A 372 14.09 -6.54 7.07
CA GLN A 372 13.62 -5.37 7.80
C GLN A 372 12.09 -5.25 7.77
N ALA A 373 11.48 -5.44 6.58
CA ALA A 373 10.02 -5.43 6.43
C ALA A 373 9.35 -6.52 7.27
N LEU A 374 9.91 -7.74 7.28
CA LEU A 374 9.40 -8.85 8.08
C LEU A 374 9.47 -8.57 9.59
N TYR A 375 10.61 -8.09 10.07
CA TYR A 375 10.75 -7.77 11.50
C TYR A 375 9.88 -6.60 11.92
N GLN A 376 9.71 -5.60 11.06
CA GLN A 376 8.76 -4.51 11.29
C GLN A 376 7.32 -5.04 11.36
N ALA A 377 6.94 -5.93 10.45
CA ALA A 377 5.63 -6.56 10.45
C ALA A 377 5.34 -7.34 11.74
N MET A 378 6.34 -8.09 12.23
CA MET A 378 6.22 -8.78 13.52
C MET A 378 6.07 -7.79 14.69
N ALA A 379 6.86 -6.72 14.70
CA ALA A 379 6.76 -5.67 15.72
C ALA A 379 5.39 -4.96 15.68
N ASP A 380 4.83 -4.71 14.50
CA ASP A 380 3.50 -4.11 14.34
C ASP A 380 2.42 -4.97 15.01
N VAL A 381 2.47 -6.31 14.80
CA VAL A 381 1.52 -7.24 15.45
C VAL A 381 1.71 -7.25 16.96
N GLU A 382 2.94 -7.43 17.45
CA GLU A 382 3.22 -7.43 18.89
C GLU A 382 2.76 -6.14 19.58
N ASN A 383 3.05 -4.99 18.96
CA ASN A 383 2.63 -3.69 19.46
C ASN A 383 1.10 -3.58 19.51
N ALA A 384 0.41 -4.03 18.46
CA ALA A 384 -1.05 -3.96 18.38
C ALA A 384 -1.72 -4.90 19.42
N LEU A 385 -1.19 -6.09 19.62
CA LEU A 385 -1.70 -7.06 20.61
C LEU A 385 -1.44 -6.59 22.04
N SER A 386 -0.23 -6.10 22.34
CA SER A 386 0.11 -5.50 23.64
C SER A 386 -0.81 -4.31 23.93
N ASN A 387 -0.96 -3.40 22.96
CA ASN A 387 -1.79 -2.20 23.13
C ASN A 387 -3.28 -2.58 23.35
N ARG A 388 -3.81 -3.62 22.68
CA ARG A 388 -5.16 -4.14 22.94
C ARG A 388 -5.36 -4.49 24.41
N THR A 389 -4.41 -5.20 25.00
CA THR A 389 -4.45 -5.60 26.41
C THR A 389 -4.37 -4.39 27.34
N GLN A 390 -3.43 -3.46 27.09
CA GLN A 390 -3.24 -2.29 27.93
C GLN A 390 -4.44 -1.32 27.87
N LEU A 391 -5.00 -1.09 26.69
CA LEU A 391 -6.19 -0.23 26.53
C LEU A 391 -7.43 -0.82 27.25
N ARG A 392 -7.55 -2.15 27.31
CA ARG A 392 -8.63 -2.80 28.08
C ARG A 392 -8.45 -2.57 29.58
N LEU A 393 -7.25 -2.81 30.11
CA LEU A 393 -6.96 -2.56 31.52
C LEU A 393 -7.13 -1.07 31.87
N GLN A 394 -6.69 -0.18 30.99
CA GLN A 394 -6.87 1.26 31.15
C GLN A 394 -8.36 1.64 31.19
N ALA A 395 -9.20 1.04 30.35
CA ALA A 395 -10.64 1.32 30.33
C ALA A 395 -11.31 1.04 31.68
N GLU A 396 -10.94 -0.05 32.35
CA GLU A 396 -11.47 -0.42 33.69
C GLU A 396 -11.12 0.66 34.72
N GLN A 397 -9.89 1.17 34.69
CA GLN A 397 -9.43 2.21 35.63
C GLN A 397 -10.04 3.58 35.33
N LEU A 398 -10.21 3.93 34.05
CA LEU A 398 -10.84 5.18 33.64
C LEU A 398 -12.32 5.22 33.99
N GLU A 399 -13.04 4.10 33.90
CA GLU A 399 -14.44 4.02 34.33
C GLU A 399 -14.57 4.19 35.85
N ALA A 400 -13.69 3.56 36.64
CA ALA A 400 -13.63 3.75 38.10
C ALA A 400 -13.30 5.20 38.46
N SER A 401 -12.35 5.82 37.75
CA SER A 401 -11.97 7.23 37.94
C SER A 401 -13.15 8.18 37.64
N LEU A 402 -13.86 7.96 36.53
CA LEU A 402 -14.99 8.77 36.15
C LEU A 402 -16.13 8.65 37.18
N LYS A 403 -16.41 7.44 37.66
CA LYS A 403 -17.41 7.21 38.72
C LYS A 403 -17.07 8.00 39.98
N ALA A 404 -15.81 7.94 40.43
CA ALA A 404 -15.35 8.69 41.59
C ALA A 404 -15.41 10.21 41.39
N ALA A 405 -15.02 10.69 40.18
CA ALA A 405 -15.05 12.11 39.86
C ALA A 405 -16.51 12.67 39.81
N ARG A 406 -17.46 11.91 39.30
CA ARG A 406 -18.89 12.28 39.32
C ARG A 406 -19.43 12.41 40.75
N GLU A 407 -19.06 11.47 41.63
CA GLU A 407 -19.51 11.54 43.01
C GLU A 407 -18.83 12.69 43.78
N ALA A 408 -17.56 12.97 43.53
CA ALA A 408 -16.86 14.10 44.09
C ALA A 408 -17.50 15.45 43.69
N GLU A 409 -17.83 15.62 42.40
CA GLU A 409 -18.53 16.81 41.90
C GLU A 409 -19.89 16.99 42.58
N ARG A 410 -20.70 15.93 42.65
CA ARG A 410 -21.99 15.95 43.33
C ARG A 410 -21.87 16.40 44.79
N LEU A 411 -20.89 15.87 45.52
CA LEU A 411 -20.64 16.22 46.92
C LEU A 411 -20.18 17.67 47.09
N TYR A 412 -19.28 18.16 46.20
CA TYR A 412 -18.84 19.56 46.25
C TYR A 412 -19.96 20.55 45.86
N GLU A 413 -20.84 20.21 44.95
CA GLU A 413 -22.01 21.00 44.63
C GLU A 413 -22.89 21.19 45.85
N VAL A 414 -23.21 20.11 46.58
CA VAL A 414 -24.04 20.15 47.79
C VAL A 414 -23.37 21.03 48.87
N ARG A 415 -22.06 20.85 49.08
CA ARG A 415 -21.30 21.62 50.07
C ARG A 415 -21.20 23.12 49.75
N TYR A 416 -21.02 23.46 48.47
CA TYR A 416 -21.00 24.84 47.99
C TYR A 416 -22.37 25.49 48.21
N ARG A 417 -23.47 24.86 47.85
CA ARG A 417 -24.82 25.35 48.07
C ARG A 417 -25.16 25.53 49.53
N ALA A 418 -24.56 24.73 50.41
CA ALA A 418 -24.65 24.85 51.86
C ALA A 418 -23.71 25.91 52.48
N GLY A 419 -22.90 26.61 51.67
CA GLY A 419 -21.94 27.61 52.12
C GLY A 419 -20.70 27.06 52.84
N SER A 420 -20.46 25.75 52.82
CA SER A 420 -19.40 25.11 53.54
C SER A 420 -18.06 25.00 52.79
N VAL A 421 -18.00 25.34 51.53
CA VAL A 421 -16.77 25.37 50.66
C VAL A 421 -16.89 26.51 49.67
N SER A 422 -15.74 27.03 49.17
CA SER A 422 -15.75 28.05 48.12
C SER A 422 -16.08 27.45 46.76
N LEU A 423 -16.54 28.31 45.82
CA LEU A 423 -16.85 27.96 44.44
C LEU A 423 -15.71 27.22 43.76
N ARG A 424 -14.49 27.61 44.01
CA ARG A 424 -13.28 27.01 43.41
C ARG A 424 -13.24 25.48 43.55
N PHE A 425 -13.56 24.91 44.72
CA PHE A 425 -13.57 23.47 44.93
C PHE A 425 -14.60 22.75 44.06
N TRP A 426 -15.75 23.38 43.83
CA TRP A 426 -16.76 22.83 42.96
C TRP A 426 -16.37 22.94 41.47
N LEU A 427 -15.81 24.07 41.01
CA LEU A 427 -15.30 24.24 39.64
C LEU A 427 -14.13 23.24 39.35
N ASP A 428 -13.23 23.04 40.31
CA ASP A 428 -12.15 22.03 40.21
C ASP A 428 -12.73 20.60 40.05
N ALA A 429 -13.78 20.27 40.79
CA ALA A 429 -14.43 18.95 40.71
C ALA A 429 -15.15 18.76 39.35
N GLN A 430 -15.80 19.81 38.82
CA GLN A 430 -16.39 19.81 37.48
C GLN A 430 -15.31 19.53 36.41
N GLU A 431 -14.16 20.21 36.51
CA GLU A 431 -13.05 20.01 35.58
C GLU A 431 -12.49 18.59 35.64
N LYS A 432 -12.30 18.04 36.84
CA LYS A 432 -11.83 16.65 37.03
C LYS A 432 -12.82 15.65 36.45
N ARG A 433 -14.12 15.81 36.67
CA ARG A 433 -15.13 14.92 36.05
C ARG A 433 -15.05 14.99 34.53
N ARG A 434 -15.01 16.21 33.95
CA ARG A 434 -14.92 16.42 32.51
C ARG A 434 -13.68 15.79 31.91
N THR A 435 -12.52 15.99 32.55
CA THR A 435 -11.27 15.37 32.13
C THR A 435 -11.34 13.83 32.16
N ALA A 436 -11.94 13.26 33.22
CA ALA A 436 -12.12 11.82 33.35
C ALA A 436 -13.08 11.28 32.27
N GLU A 437 -14.11 12.00 31.92
CA GLU A 437 -15.08 11.65 30.86
C GLU A 437 -14.42 11.66 29.48
N ILE A 438 -13.63 12.69 29.18
CA ILE A 438 -12.83 12.78 27.96
C ILE A 438 -11.86 11.62 27.86
N ALA A 439 -11.11 11.31 28.92
CA ALA A 439 -10.12 10.25 28.93
C ALA A 439 -10.76 8.85 28.68
N ARG A 440 -11.96 8.61 29.27
CA ARG A 440 -12.72 7.39 28.99
C ARG A 440 -13.16 7.29 27.52
N ASP A 441 -13.68 8.38 26.94
CA ASP A 441 -14.14 8.38 25.55
C ASP A 441 -12.99 8.27 24.56
N GLU A 442 -11.85 8.90 24.87
CA GLU A 442 -10.61 8.76 24.10
C GLU A 442 -10.06 7.32 24.13
N ASN A 443 -10.09 6.68 25.30
CA ASN A 443 -9.74 5.27 25.40
C ASN A 443 -10.68 4.40 24.55
N ALA A 444 -11.98 4.67 24.52
CA ALA A 444 -12.94 3.94 23.69
C ALA A 444 -12.61 4.09 22.18
N LEU A 445 -12.29 5.30 21.71
CA LEU A 445 -11.78 5.53 20.35
C LEU A 445 -10.48 4.74 20.09
N ASN A 446 -9.51 4.84 21.00
CA ASN A 446 -8.21 4.18 20.85
C ASN A 446 -8.34 2.66 20.77
N ARG A 447 -9.30 2.06 21.48
CA ARG A 447 -9.60 0.63 21.39
C ARG A 447 -10.13 0.23 20.02
N LEU A 448 -11.02 1.03 19.42
CA LEU A 448 -11.53 0.82 18.05
C LEU A 448 -10.40 0.94 17.02
N VAL A 449 -9.63 2.01 17.08
CA VAL A 449 -8.48 2.24 16.19
C VAL A 449 -7.43 1.15 16.32
N ASN A 450 -7.15 0.70 17.55
CA ASN A 450 -6.19 -0.38 17.75
C ASN A 450 -6.71 -1.72 17.21
N GLN A 451 -8.02 -1.97 17.28
CA GLN A 451 -8.59 -3.18 16.67
C GLN A 451 -8.43 -3.19 15.14
N VAL A 452 -8.57 -2.04 14.48
CA VAL A 452 -8.21 -1.89 13.05
C VAL A 452 -6.74 -2.21 12.80
N LYS A 453 -5.83 -1.65 13.64
CA LYS A 453 -4.40 -1.93 13.53
C LYS A 453 -4.07 -3.42 13.69
N VAL A 454 -4.77 -4.14 14.57
CA VAL A 454 -4.64 -5.59 14.71
C VAL A 454 -4.99 -6.28 13.39
N TYR A 455 -6.12 -5.95 12.76
CA TYR A 455 -6.51 -6.52 11.46
C TYR A 455 -5.50 -6.19 10.36
N GLN A 456 -5.05 -4.94 10.27
CA GLN A 456 -4.05 -4.52 9.29
C GLN A 456 -2.71 -5.23 9.49
N ALA A 457 -2.24 -5.33 10.73
CA ALA A 457 -0.96 -5.95 11.06
C ALA A 457 -0.97 -7.46 10.79
N LEU A 458 -2.12 -8.13 10.94
CA LEU A 458 -2.32 -9.54 10.60
C LEU A 458 -2.49 -9.81 9.10
N GLY A 459 -2.52 -8.75 8.28
CA GLY A 459 -2.55 -8.82 6.82
C GLY A 459 -3.93 -8.69 6.19
N GLY A 460 -5.00 -8.55 6.97
CA GLY A 460 -6.38 -8.34 6.49
C GLY A 460 -6.66 -9.19 5.26
N ASP A 461 -6.87 -10.46 5.39
CA ASP A 461 -6.87 -11.49 4.35
C ASP A 461 -7.41 -11.10 2.97
N ASP A 462 -7.00 -11.83 1.95
CA ASP A 462 -7.32 -11.69 0.53
C ASP A 462 -8.56 -10.84 0.17
N LEU A 463 -8.37 -9.55 -0.02
CA LEU A 463 -9.30 -8.73 -0.81
C LEU A 463 -9.36 -9.19 -2.30
N ALA A 464 -8.57 -10.20 -2.65
CA ALA A 464 -8.50 -10.80 -3.98
C ALA A 464 -9.62 -11.83 -4.26
N GLY A 465 -10.35 -12.30 -3.24
CA GLY A 465 -11.39 -13.32 -3.41
C GLY A 465 -12.73 -12.82 -3.95
N GLY A 466 -12.92 -11.54 -4.14
CA GLY A 466 -14.20 -10.94 -4.52
C GLY A 466 -14.21 -10.19 -5.85
N GLY A 467 -13.92 -10.84 -6.96
CA GLY A 467 -14.26 -10.16 -8.21
C GLY A 467 -13.38 -10.39 -9.43
N VAL A 468 -13.24 -11.60 -9.91
CA VAL A 468 -13.15 -11.85 -11.36
C VAL A 468 -13.81 -13.21 -11.63
N ASN A 469 -15.14 -13.25 -11.53
CA ASN A 469 -15.94 -14.20 -12.30
C ASN A 469 -16.96 -13.36 -13.10
N GLY A 470 -16.73 -13.27 -14.39
CA GLY A 470 -17.76 -12.81 -15.32
C GLY A 470 -17.31 -11.75 -16.31
N GLY A 471 -16.98 -12.17 -17.52
CA GLY A 471 -17.01 -11.33 -18.71
C GLY A 471 -15.89 -11.61 -19.67
#